data_0f3414e79c59d17021d6583c4dfa47ba
#
_entry.id   0f3414e79c59d17021d6583c4dfa47ba
#
_cell.length_a   1.000
_cell.length_b   1.000
_cell.length_c   1.000
_cell.angle_alpha   90.00
_cell.angle_beta   90.00
_cell.angle_gamma   90.00
#
_symmetry.space_group_name_H-M   'P 1'
#
loop_
_entity.id
_entity.type
_entity.pdbx_description
1 polymer ?
#
loop_
_entity_poly.entity_id
_entity_poly.type
_entity_poly.pdbx_seq_one_letter_code
_entity_poly.pdbx_strand_id
1 'polypeptide(L)'
;MMQAKLINDITDIAWLSKAFDTDVKRRVFDDVTKEWITMEEVKKRYGNEGEKALKFFEKTRLVETRWMMKEGKAKKEYHAFYSSFHINVMSSIDVIRDVFSIVLMRDNEFKKIEEKIYDFIGEGELSREVERNFNLSPIQMKCIVKRSMKLEYKGMKIERFGES
;
A
#
# COMPACT_ATOMS: atom_id res chain seq x y z
N MET A 1 -15.90 6.41 -16.83
CA MET A 1 -14.82 7.44 -16.92
C MET A 1 -13.91 7.29 -15.71
N MET A 2 -12.64 7.06 -15.92
CA MET A 2 -11.68 6.96 -14.84
C MET A 2 -11.35 8.34 -14.25
N GLN A 3 -11.05 8.38 -12.97
CA GLN A 3 -10.83 9.61 -12.23
C GLN A 3 -9.32 9.82 -11.95
N ALA A 4 -8.98 11.06 -11.63
CA ALA A 4 -7.64 11.36 -11.12
C ALA A 4 -7.59 11.15 -9.60
N LYS A 5 -6.55 10.48 -9.11
CA LYS A 5 -6.29 10.38 -7.68
C LYS A 5 -5.52 11.60 -7.20
N LEU A 6 -6.06 12.30 -6.22
CA LEU A 6 -5.41 13.46 -5.63
C LEU A 6 -4.35 13.01 -4.61
N ILE A 7 -3.12 13.44 -4.81
CA ILE A 7 -2.00 13.27 -3.91
C ILE A 7 -1.62 14.65 -3.36
N ASN A 8 -2.05 14.95 -2.15
CA ASN A 8 -1.78 16.22 -1.47
C ASN A 8 -1.12 16.04 -0.09
N ASP A 9 -0.95 14.80 0.36
CA ASP A 9 -0.20 14.45 1.56
C ASP A 9 1.16 13.89 1.16
N ILE A 10 2.25 14.54 1.62
CA ILE A 10 3.61 14.13 1.29
C ILE A 10 3.90 12.68 1.70
N THR A 11 3.25 12.16 2.75
CA THR A 11 3.44 10.77 3.19
C THR A 11 2.90 9.75 2.20
N ASP A 12 2.05 10.14 1.25
CA ASP A 12 1.58 9.26 0.17
C ASP A 12 2.70 8.87 -0.79
N ILE A 13 3.80 9.60 -0.82
CA ILE A 13 5.00 9.21 -1.58
C ILE A 13 5.50 7.83 -1.13
N ALA A 14 5.30 7.46 0.14
CA ALA A 14 5.73 6.17 0.67
C ALA A 14 5.06 4.98 -0.04
N TRP A 15 3.75 5.03 -0.30
CA TRP A 15 3.09 3.96 -1.07
C TRP A 15 3.24 4.18 -2.59
N LEU A 16 3.20 5.43 -3.06
CA LEU A 16 3.30 5.72 -4.49
C LEU A 16 4.64 5.25 -5.07
N SER A 17 5.74 5.45 -4.33
CA SER A 17 7.07 4.97 -4.74
C SER A 17 7.16 3.45 -4.88
N LYS A 18 6.27 2.71 -4.22
CA LYS A 18 6.21 1.24 -4.24
C LYS A 18 5.16 0.68 -5.19
N ALA A 19 4.27 1.51 -5.72
CA ALA A 19 3.19 1.07 -6.60
C ALA A 19 3.71 0.54 -7.95
N PHE A 20 4.81 1.10 -8.45
CA PHE A 20 5.32 0.81 -9.78
C PHE A 20 6.84 0.52 -9.78
N ASP A 21 7.38 0.08 -8.66
CA ASP A 21 8.82 -0.14 -8.49
C ASP A 21 9.34 -1.44 -9.14
N THR A 22 8.45 -2.34 -9.54
CA THR A 22 8.81 -3.57 -10.24
C THR A 22 8.11 -3.68 -11.59
N ASP A 23 8.70 -4.44 -12.50
CA ASP A 23 8.11 -4.72 -13.80
C ASP A 23 6.76 -5.46 -13.68
N VAL A 24 6.68 -6.41 -12.76
CA VAL A 24 5.43 -7.15 -12.50
C VAL A 24 4.31 -6.22 -12.05
N LYS A 25 4.57 -5.30 -11.13
CA LYS A 25 3.56 -4.32 -10.70
C LYS A 25 3.07 -3.45 -11.85
N ARG A 26 3.99 -2.97 -12.69
CA ARG A 26 3.62 -2.18 -13.88
C ARG A 26 2.73 -2.96 -14.84
N ARG A 27 3.07 -4.22 -15.10
CA ARG A 27 2.28 -5.10 -15.98
C ARG A 27 0.91 -5.44 -15.40
N VAL A 28 0.84 -5.77 -14.12
CA VAL A 28 -0.45 -6.03 -13.44
C VAL A 28 -1.33 -4.79 -13.50
N PHE A 29 -0.77 -3.60 -13.29
CA PHE A 29 -1.53 -2.37 -13.39
C PHE A 29 -2.03 -2.11 -14.82
N ASP A 30 -1.22 -2.38 -15.83
CA ASP A 30 -1.65 -2.31 -17.23
C ASP A 30 -2.83 -3.25 -17.52
N ASP A 31 -2.80 -4.46 -16.99
CA ASP A 31 -3.88 -5.43 -17.18
C ASP A 31 -5.18 -4.96 -16.53
N VAL A 32 -5.15 -4.50 -15.27
CA VAL A 32 -6.35 -4.01 -14.58
C VAL A 32 -6.89 -2.71 -15.19
N THR A 33 -6.09 -1.99 -15.95
CA THR A 33 -6.53 -0.81 -16.70
C THR A 33 -7.35 -1.20 -17.93
N LYS A 34 -7.03 -2.33 -18.54
CA LYS A 34 -7.64 -2.79 -19.80
C LYS A 34 -8.89 -3.63 -19.58
N GLU A 35 -8.92 -4.44 -18.53
CA GLU A 35 -9.98 -5.41 -18.31
C GLU A 35 -10.24 -5.67 -16.82
N TRP A 36 -11.42 -6.18 -16.51
CA TRP A 36 -11.70 -6.77 -15.20
C TRP A 36 -11.00 -8.12 -15.11
N ILE A 37 -10.18 -8.31 -14.09
CA ILE A 37 -9.35 -9.50 -13.94
C ILE A 37 -9.46 -10.07 -12.52
N THR A 38 -9.44 -11.40 -12.40
CA THR A 38 -9.47 -12.07 -11.10
C THR A 38 -8.06 -12.25 -10.54
N MET A 39 -7.97 -12.50 -9.22
CA MET A 39 -6.70 -12.84 -8.57
C MET A 39 -6.09 -14.11 -9.19
N GLU A 40 -6.94 -15.10 -9.52
CA GLU A 40 -6.51 -16.36 -10.14
C GLU A 40 -5.83 -16.12 -11.49
N GLU A 41 -6.40 -15.24 -12.32
CA GLU A 41 -5.82 -14.89 -13.63
C GLU A 41 -4.49 -14.16 -13.47
N VAL A 42 -4.39 -13.24 -12.51
CA VAL A 42 -3.13 -12.53 -12.21
C VAL A 42 -2.05 -13.51 -11.72
N LYS A 43 -2.41 -14.43 -10.83
CA LYS A 43 -1.46 -15.47 -10.36
C LYS A 43 -1.00 -16.38 -11.50
N LYS A 44 -1.90 -16.73 -12.42
CA LYS A 44 -1.56 -17.54 -13.58
C LYS A 44 -0.57 -16.84 -14.51
N ARG A 45 -0.72 -15.52 -14.70
CA ARG A 45 0.15 -14.73 -15.58
C ARG A 45 1.51 -14.40 -14.94
N TYR A 46 1.52 -14.06 -13.63
CA TYR A 46 2.67 -13.45 -12.95
C TYR A 46 3.10 -14.15 -11.66
N GLY A 47 2.44 -15.23 -11.27
CA GLY A 47 2.78 -15.98 -10.05
C GLY A 47 2.51 -15.19 -8.76
N ASN A 48 3.27 -15.49 -7.73
CA ASN A 48 3.12 -14.88 -6.41
C ASN A 48 3.40 -13.36 -6.41
N GLU A 49 4.30 -12.89 -7.26
CA GLU A 49 4.60 -11.47 -7.37
C GLU A 49 3.41 -10.69 -7.94
N GLY A 50 2.65 -11.30 -8.87
CA GLY A 50 1.39 -10.74 -9.37
C GLY A 50 0.33 -10.64 -8.29
N GLU A 51 0.18 -11.67 -7.47
CA GLU A 51 -0.74 -11.67 -6.31
C GLU A 51 -0.40 -10.55 -5.34
N LYS A 52 0.88 -10.41 -4.98
CA LYS A 52 1.35 -9.33 -4.10
C LYS A 52 1.07 -7.95 -4.69
N ALA A 53 1.31 -7.78 -5.99
CA ALA A 53 1.03 -6.53 -6.70
C ALA A 53 -0.45 -6.15 -6.61
N LEU A 54 -1.34 -7.09 -6.89
CA LEU A 54 -2.78 -6.84 -6.88
C LEU A 54 -3.30 -6.54 -5.46
N LYS A 55 -2.81 -7.26 -4.46
CA LYS A 55 -3.10 -6.95 -3.04
C LYS A 55 -2.64 -5.56 -2.64
N PHE A 56 -1.48 -5.14 -3.12
CA PHE A 56 -0.97 -3.78 -2.88
C PHE A 56 -1.89 -2.72 -3.51
N PHE A 57 -2.31 -2.92 -4.76
CA PHE A 57 -3.23 -2.00 -5.43
C PHE A 57 -4.60 -1.94 -4.75
N GLU A 58 -5.09 -3.04 -4.20
CA GLU A 58 -6.32 -3.05 -3.41
C GLU A 58 -6.15 -2.27 -2.11
N LYS A 59 -5.08 -2.52 -1.36
CA LYS A 59 -4.79 -1.80 -0.11
C LYS A 59 -4.66 -0.29 -0.33
N THR A 60 -3.98 0.12 -1.39
CA THR A 60 -3.78 1.54 -1.74
C THR A 60 -4.98 2.16 -2.46
N ARG A 61 -6.02 1.38 -2.69
CA ARG A 61 -7.26 1.81 -3.38
C ARG A 61 -7.00 2.34 -4.80
N LEU A 62 -6.04 1.78 -5.48
CA LEU A 62 -5.79 2.06 -6.91
C LEU A 62 -6.70 1.25 -7.82
N VAL A 63 -7.28 0.18 -7.31
CA VAL A 63 -8.24 -0.66 -8.02
C VAL A 63 -9.58 -0.65 -7.29
N GLU A 64 -10.63 -0.80 -8.04
CA GLU A 64 -11.97 -1.13 -7.57
C GLU A 64 -12.23 -2.62 -7.74
N THR A 65 -13.21 -3.14 -7.02
CA THR A 65 -13.54 -4.55 -7.04
C THR A 65 -15.02 -4.76 -7.25
N ARG A 66 -15.37 -5.91 -7.83
CA ARG A 66 -16.75 -6.37 -7.96
C ARG A 66 -16.83 -7.88 -7.83
N TRP A 67 -18.00 -8.38 -7.49
CA TRP A 67 -18.26 -9.82 -7.49
C TRP A 67 -19.08 -10.20 -8.72
N MET A 68 -18.62 -11.21 -9.43
CA MET A 68 -19.28 -11.74 -10.63
C MET A 68 -19.43 -13.25 -10.54
N MET A 69 -20.52 -13.76 -11.07
CA MET A 69 -20.69 -15.21 -11.24
C MET A 69 -19.95 -15.66 -12.49
N LYS A 70 -18.96 -16.51 -12.32
CA LYS A 70 -18.21 -17.14 -13.40
C LYS A 70 -18.17 -18.64 -13.16
N GLU A 71 -18.58 -19.43 -14.14
CA GLU A 71 -18.58 -20.89 -14.06
C GLU A 71 -19.31 -21.43 -12.80
N GLY A 72 -20.44 -20.82 -12.45
CA GLY A 72 -21.23 -21.20 -11.28
C GLY A 72 -20.65 -20.83 -9.93
N LYS A 73 -19.56 -20.03 -9.88
CA LYS A 73 -18.92 -19.56 -8.66
C LYS A 73 -18.84 -18.04 -8.63
N ALA A 74 -19.00 -17.48 -7.42
CA ALA A 74 -18.76 -16.06 -7.22
C ALA A 74 -17.23 -15.79 -7.23
N LYS A 75 -16.79 -14.95 -8.15
CA LYS A 75 -15.38 -14.53 -8.26
C LYS A 75 -15.26 -13.03 -8.09
N LYS A 76 -14.25 -12.61 -7.34
CA LYS A 76 -13.90 -11.20 -7.16
C LYS A 76 -13.02 -10.75 -8.32
N GLU A 77 -13.42 -9.68 -8.98
CA GLU A 77 -12.67 -9.07 -10.07
C GLU A 77 -12.17 -7.70 -9.67
N TYR A 78 -11.09 -7.29 -10.28
CA TYR A 78 -10.36 -6.05 -10.03
C TYR A 78 -10.21 -5.24 -11.31
N HIS A 79 -10.34 -3.93 -11.20
CA HIS A 79 -10.13 -2.99 -12.31
C HIS A 79 -9.55 -1.68 -11.79
N ALA A 80 -8.73 -1.01 -12.57
CA ALA A 80 -8.17 0.28 -12.19
C ALA A 80 -9.28 1.31 -11.98
N PHE A 81 -9.26 1.99 -10.84
CA PHE A 81 -10.20 3.06 -10.53
C PHE A 81 -9.73 4.42 -11.05
N TYR A 82 -8.41 4.64 -11.04
CA TYR A 82 -7.80 5.88 -11.45
C TYR A 82 -7.01 5.71 -12.75
N SER A 83 -7.05 6.73 -13.60
CA SER A 83 -6.26 6.81 -14.85
C SER A 83 -5.10 7.79 -14.75
N SER A 84 -5.08 8.61 -13.71
CA SER A 84 -4.06 9.65 -13.52
C SER A 84 -3.88 9.98 -12.04
N PHE A 85 -2.76 10.63 -11.73
CA PHE A 85 -2.52 11.24 -10.43
C PHE A 85 -2.44 12.75 -10.57
N HIS A 86 -3.09 13.45 -9.65
CA HIS A 86 -2.89 14.89 -9.47
C HIS A 86 -2.01 15.07 -8.23
N ILE A 87 -0.75 15.39 -8.42
CA ILE A 87 0.23 15.52 -7.34
C ILE A 87 0.45 16.99 -7.03
N ASN A 88 0.04 17.42 -5.85
CA ASN A 88 0.23 18.78 -5.38
C ASN A 88 0.61 18.75 -3.90
N VAL A 89 1.91 18.64 -3.64
CA VAL A 89 2.44 18.57 -2.27
C VAL A 89 3.43 19.70 -2.04
N MET A 90 3.31 20.30 -0.85
CA MET A 90 4.27 21.27 -0.33
C MET A 90 4.49 20.93 1.14
N SER A 91 5.74 20.87 1.56
CA SER A 91 6.07 20.53 2.93
C SER A 91 7.40 21.14 3.34
N SER A 92 7.63 21.25 4.66
CA SER A 92 8.91 21.70 5.18
C SER A 92 10.04 20.72 4.84
N ILE A 93 11.27 21.20 4.82
CA ILE A 93 12.46 20.37 4.56
C ILE A 93 12.57 19.25 5.60
N ASP A 94 12.26 19.52 6.86
CA ASP A 94 12.33 18.52 7.93
C ASP A 94 11.35 17.37 7.70
N VAL A 95 10.12 17.68 7.28
CA VAL A 95 9.11 16.67 6.95
C VAL A 95 9.53 15.85 5.73
N ILE A 96 10.03 16.50 4.67
CA ILE A 96 10.52 15.82 3.46
C ILE A 96 11.66 14.87 3.82
N ARG A 97 12.60 15.30 4.66
CA ARG A 97 13.71 14.46 5.14
C ARG A 97 13.20 13.21 5.85
N ASP A 98 12.21 13.35 6.74
CA ASP A 98 11.61 12.20 7.44
C ASP A 98 10.90 11.26 6.48
N VAL A 99 10.15 11.78 5.51
CA VAL A 99 9.49 10.98 4.48
C VAL A 99 10.52 10.16 3.69
N PHE A 100 11.56 10.81 3.18
CA PHE A 100 12.58 10.12 2.38
C PHE A 100 13.43 9.14 3.18
N SER A 101 13.58 9.33 4.49
CA SER A 101 14.25 8.34 5.35
C SER A 101 13.57 6.97 5.30
N ILE A 102 12.24 6.95 5.11
CA ILE A 102 11.47 5.71 4.98
C ILE A 102 11.31 5.29 3.52
N VAL A 103 11.07 6.23 2.62
CA VAL A 103 10.89 5.95 1.18
C VAL A 103 12.14 5.30 0.57
N LEU A 104 13.33 5.80 0.93
CA LEU A 104 14.61 5.32 0.39
C LEU A 104 15.21 4.16 1.19
N MET A 105 14.59 3.77 2.28
CA MET A 105 15.04 2.61 3.06
C MET A 105 15.01 1.34 2.19
N ARG A 106 16.08 0.55 2.25
CA ARG A 106 16.16 -0.70 1.49
C ARG A 106 15.09 -1.68 1.95
N ASP A 107 14.61 -2.52 1.05
CA ASP A 107 13.53 -3.46 1.34
C ASP A 107 13.85 -4.40 2.51
N ASN A 108 15.08 -4.88 2.62
CA ASN A 108 15.50 -5.75 3.72
C ASN A 108 15.53 -5.02 5.08
N GLU A 109 15.95 -3.76 5.10
CA GLU A 109 15.93 -2.93 6.31
C GLU A 109 14.49 -2.58 6.71
N PHE A 110 13.67 -2.22 5.73
CA PHE A 110 12.26 -1.94 5.96
C PHE A 110 11.53 -3.16 6.54
N LYS A 111 11.74 -4.33 5.96
CA LYS A 111 11.15 -5.57 6.44
C LYS A 111 11.48 -5.85 7.91
N LYS A 112 12.72 -5.59 8.33
CA LYS A 112 13.14 -5.78 9.73
C LYS A 112 12.39 -4.87 10.70
N ILE A 113 12.24 -3.58 10.36
CA ILE A 113 11.50 -2.65 11.23
C ILE A 113 10.00 -2.96 11.20
N GLU A 114 9.45 -3.30 10.04
CA GLU A 114 8.06 -3.70 9.89
C GLU A 114 7.73 -4.91 10.78
N GLU A 115 8.55 -5.94 10.76
CA GLU A 115 8.36 -7.14 11.59
C GLU A 115 8.44 -6.83 13.08
N LYS A 116 9.40 -6.00 13.50
CA LYS A 116 9.51 -5.58 14.89
C LYS A 116 8.29 -4.80 15.38
N ILE A 117 7.78 -3.90 14.55
CA ILE A 117 6.56 -3.15 14.86
C ILE A 117 5.35 -4.10 14.89
N TYR A 118 5.25 -4.99 13.92
CA TYR A 118 4.18 -5.98 13.85
C TYR A 118 4.09 -6.84 15.12
N ASP A 119 5.24 -7.30 15.63
CA ASP A 119 5.31 -8.07 16.87
C ASP A 119 4.97 -7.21 18.09
N PHE A 120 5.46 -5.97 18.13
CA PHE A 120 5.25 -5.05 19.26
C PHE A 120 3.77 -4.67 19.45
N ILE A 121 3.05 -4.41 18.35
CA ILE A 121 1.67 -3.92 18.43
C ILE A 121 0.65 -4.97 18.86
N GLY A 122 0.96 -6.26 18.73
CA GLY A 122 0.03 -7.34 19.09
C GLY A 122 -1.32 -7.18 18.40
N GLU A 123 -2.39 -7.02 19.17
CA GLU A 123 -3.74 -6.79 18.65
C GLU A 123 -4.04 -5.32 18.35
N GLY A 124 -3.09 -4.43 18.61
CA GLY A 124 -3.20 -3.00 18.36
C GLY A 124 -2.51 -2.18 19.44
N GLU A 125 -1.83 -1.11 19.05
CA GLU A 125 -1.13 -0.23 19.95
C GLU A 125 -1.29 1.24 19.52
N LEU A 126 -1.29 2.16 20.47
CA LEU A 126 -1.32 3.59 20.18
C LEU A 126 -0.09 4.00 19.33
N SER A 127 -0.33 4.75 18.28
CA SER A 127 0.73 5.20 17.38
C SER A 127 1.89 5.86 18.11
N ARG A 128 1.59 6.74 19.07
CA ARG A 128 2.63 7.44 19.86
C ARG A 128 3.50 6.50 20.71
N GLU A 129 2.96 5.37 21.18
CA GLU A 129 3.74 4.38 21.92
C GLU A 129 4.70 3.63 21.01
N VAL A 130 4.25 3.32 19.79
CA VAL A 130 5.12 2.73 18.74
C VAL A 130 6.21 3.72 18.35
N GLU A 131 5.87 4.98 18.10
CA GLU A 131 6.81 6.04 17.78
C GLU A 131 7.89 6.19 18.87
N ARG A 132 7.47 6.19 20.12
CA ARG A 132 8.38 6.29 21.25
C ARG A 132 9.31 5.09 21.36
N ASN A 133 8.76 3.87 21.26
CA ASN A 133 9.52 2.64 21.39
C ASN A 133 10.57 2.46 20.28
N PHE A 134 10.26 2.89 19.06
CA PHE A 134 11.14 2.75 17.91
C PHE A 134 11.89 4.03 17.53
N ASN A 135 11.75 5.09 18.33
CA ASN A 135 12.37 6.39 18.10
C ASN A 135 12.05 6.94 16.70
N LEU A 136 10.77 6.96 16.36
CA LEU A 136 10.25 7.42 15.08
C LEU A 136 9.49 8.74 15.27
N SER A 137 9.59 9.64 14.28
CA SER A 137 8.68 10.77 14.19
C SER A 137 7.28 10.32 13.77
N PRO A 138 6.22 11.10 14.04
CA PRO A 138 4.89 10.81 13.54
C PRO A 138 4.84 10.67 12.01
N ILE A 139 5.62 11.47 11.29
CA ILE A 139 5.73 11.40 9.82
C ILE A 139 6.38 10.09 9.38
N GLN A 140 7.47 9.68 10.02
CA GLN A 140 8.12 8.41 9.73
C GLN A 140 7.17 7.23 9.98
N MET A 141 6.41 7.27 11.08
CA MET A 141 5.43 6.23 11.38
C MET A 141 4.34 6.14 10.31
N LYS A 142 3.79 7.25 9.87
CA LYS A 142 2.82 7.28 8.77
C LYS A 142 3.39 6.68 7.49
N CYS A 143 4.62 7.02 7.14
CA CYS A 143 5.29 6.48 5.96
C CYS A 143 5.50 4.97 6.05
N ILE A 144 5.87 4.47 7.23
CA ILE A 144 6.03 3.03 7.47
C ILE A 144 4.70 2.31 7.25
N VAL A 145 3.60 2.79 7.84
CA VAL A 145 2.29 2.19 7.67
C VAL A 145 1.83 2.24 6.21
N LYS A 146 2.02 3.36 5.53
CA LYS A 146 1.65 3.52 4.12
C LYS A 146 2.46 2.65 3.16
N ARG A 147 3.73 2.40 3.48
CA ARG A 147 4.57 1.48 2.71
C ARG A 147 4.29 0.01 3.02
N SER A 148 3.85 -0.29 4.26
CA SER A 148 3.65 -1.65 4.75
C SER A 148 2.42 -2.32 4.15
N MET A 149 2.53 -3.63 3.90
CA MET A 149 1.40 -4.49 3.59
C MET A 149 0.82 -5.20 4.83
N LYS A 150 1.42 -5.00 6.00
CA LYS A 150 1.08 -5.72 7.25
C LYS A 150 0.48 -4.81 8.32
N LEU A 151 0.54 -3.49 8.14
CA LEU A 151 0.14 -2.50 9.14
C LEU A 151 -0.93 -1.57 8.58
N GLU A 152 -1.84 -1.14 9.44
CA GLU A 152 -2.84 -0.13 9.11
C GLU A 152 -3.15 0.75 10.33
N TYR A 153 -3.62 1.98 10.07
CA TYR A 153 -4.19 2.82 11.11
C TYR A 153 -5.67 2.51 11.32
N LYS A 154 -6.08 2.39 12.60
CA LYS A 154 -7.47 2.45 13.02
C LYS A 154 -7.61 3.52 14.09
N GLY A 155 -8.05 4.71 13.67
CA GLY A 155 -8.03 5.89 14.52
C GLY A 155 -6.61 6.24 14.93
N MET A 156 -6.34 6.31 16.25
CA MET A 156 -5.03 6.63 16.80
C MET A 156 -4.15 5.38 17.05
N LYS A 157 -4.66 4.20 16.70
CA LYS A 157 -3.95 2.94 16.88
C LYS A 157 -3.38 2.44 15.56
N ILE A 158 -2.29 1.66 15.68
CA ILE A 158 -1.76 0.85 14.60
C ILE A 158 -2.15 -0.59 14.87
N GLU A 159 -2.74 -1.23 13.88
CA GLU A 159 -3.19 -2.61 13.95
C GLU A 159 -2.60 -3.42 12.80
N ARG A 160 -2.68 -4.73 12.91
CA ARG A 160 -2.28 -5.65 11.86
C ARG A 160 -3.30 -5.62 10.74
N PHE A 161 -2.82 -5.38 9.52
CA PHE A 161 -3.68 -5.33 8.34
C PHE A 161 -4.16 -6.72 7.94
N GLY A 162 -5.47 -6.86 7.73
CA GLY A 162 -6.08 -8.11 7.27
C GLY A 162 -6.35 -9.13 8.38
N GLU A 163 -5.97 -8.85 9.63
CA GLU A 163 -6.33 -9.66 10.79
C GLU A 163 -7.50 -8.99 11.51
N SER A 164 -8.71 -9.39 11.18
CA SER A 164 -9.93 -8.93 11.84
C SER A 164 -10.60 -10.10 12.55
#